data_54072f344e712ac0b8a3afad3a5b92f7
#
_entry.id   54072f344e712ac0b8a3afad3a5b92f7
#
_cell.length_a   1.000
_cell.length_b   1.000
_cell.length_c   1.000
_cell.angle_alpha   90.00
_cell.angle_beta   90.00
_cell.angle_gamma   90.00
#
_symmetry.space_group_name_H-M   'P 1'
#
loop_
_entity.id
_entity.type
_entity.pdbx_description
1 polymer ?
#
loop_
_entity_poly.entity_id
_entity_poly.type
_entity_poly.pdbx_seq_one_letter_code
_entity_poly.pdbx_strand_id
1 'polypeptide(L)'
;MIVSHVFYATDMFTGHGMHEYYNEKLETKEDRINAAIGGVTEPGFELRGVQDRYNAYIRWFEEPDILCLRFEDLRLDTDNSLSKILDYLELEGFRPEIDRDQAVNTLRSAINPKKSGTFRKGKPGNWRDHFTQRNIDYFKETAGDLLINLGYEQDYSW
;
A
#
# COMPACT_ATOMS: atom_id res chain seq x y z
N MET A 1 0.94 3.29 1.95
CA MET A 1 1.85 2.99 0.83
C MET A 1 2.96 4.04 0.67
N ILE A 2 2.68 5.35 0.45
CA ILE A 2 3.69 6.42 0.21
C ILE A 2 4.80 6.42 1.26
N VAL A 3 4.44 6.52 2.55
CA VAL A 3 5.42 6.52 3.65
C VAL A 3 6.29 5.27 3.65
N SER A 4 5.70 4.10 3.40
CA SER A 4 6.46 2.85 3.33
C SER A 4 7.44 2.83 2.16
N HIS A 5 7.04 3.36 1.00
CA HIS A 5 7.92 3.50 -0.16
C HIS A 5 9.10 4.43 0.13
N VAL A 6 8.85 5.60 0.72
CA VAL A 6 9.93 6.55 1.09
C VAL A 6 10.93 5.87 2.01
N PHE A 7 10.48 5.27 3.12
CA PHE A 7 11.39 4.58 4.04
C PHE A 7 12.12 3.39 3.41
N TYR A 8 11.47 2.64 2.54
CA TYR A 8 12.11 1.53 1.85
C TYR A 8 13.25 2.02 0.95
N ALA A 9 12.99 3.06 0.17
CA ALA A 9 13.97 3.63 -0.75
C ALA A 9 15.09 4.42 -0.05
N THR A 10 14.82 5.05 1.11
CA THR A 10 15.86 5.83 1.83
C THR A 10 16.71 4.96 2.76
N ASP A 11 16.04 4.11 3.58
CA ASP A 11 16.69 3.52 4.76
C ASP A 11 16.92 2.02 4.64
N MET A 12 16.09 1.31 3.83
CA MET A 12 16.07 -0.15 3.86
C MET A 12 16.76 -0.80 2.67
N PHE A 13 16.76 -0.17 1.50
CA PHE A 13 17.31 -0.75 0.29
C PHE A 13 18.11 0.26 -0.54
N THR A 14 19.43 0.26 -0.38
CA THR A 14 20.35 1.15 -1.09
C THR A 14 20.38 0.92 -2.62
N GLY A 15 20.02 -0.27 -3.08
CA GLY A 15 19.88 -0.57 -4.51
C GLY A 15 18.56 -0.10 -5.15
N HIS A 16 17.71 0.59 -4.39
CA HIS A 16 16.46 1.15 -4.95
C HIS A 16 16.77 2.32 -5.89
N GLY A 17 16.15 2.35 -7.08
CA GLY A 17 16.39 3.40 -8.08
C GLY A 17 16.17 4.84 -7.60
N MET A 18 15.38 5.04 -6.53
CA MET A 18 15.16 6.34 -5.92
C MET A 18 16.08 6.65 -4.74
N HIS A 19 16.98 5.72 -4.37
CA HIS A 19 17.80 5.88 -3.15
C HIS A 19 18.68 7.14 -3.20
N GLU A 20 19.45 7.27 -4.26
CA GLU A 20 20.33 8.43 -4.48
C GLU A 20 19.52 9.73 -4.57
N TYR A 21 18.45 9.74 -5.39
CA TYR A 21 17.61 10.92 -5.53
C TYR A 21 17.01 11.37 -4.19
N TYR A 22 16.46 10.47 -3.40
CA TYR A 22 15.84 10.79 -2.13
C TYR A 22 16.86 11.26 -1.08
N ASN A 23 18.07 10.71 -1.07
CA ASN A 23 19.07 11.03 -0.05
C ASN A 23 19.99 12.19 -0.43
N GLU A 24 20.23 12.43 -1.71
CA GLU A 24 21.18 13.43 -2.18
C GLU A 24 20.53 14.68 -2.79
N LYS A 25 19.33 14.54 -3.38
CA LYS A 25 18.63 15.65 -4.03
C LYS A 25 17.52 16.27 -3.18
N LEU A 26 16.98 15.53 -2.22
CA LEU A 26 15.88 15.98 -1.38
C LEU A 26 16.33 16.10 0.08
N GLU A 27 16.26 17.33 0.60
CA GLU A 27 16.78 17.66 1.93
C GLU A 27 15.88 17.10 3.04
N THR A 28 14.56 17.19 2.87
CA THR A 28 13.61 16.86 3.93
C THR A 28 12.79 15.60 3.63
N LYS A 29 12.28 14.99 4.69
CA LYS A 29 11.30 13.89 4.55
C LYS A 29 10.00 14.37 3.90
N GLU A 30 9.59 15.61 4.13
CA GLU A 30 8.44 16.23 3.49
C GLU A 30 8.58 16.25 1.97
N ASP A 31 9.75 16.66 1.46
CA ASP A 31 10.01 16.69 0.03
C ASP A 31 10.04 15.28 -0.59
N ARG A 32 10.58 14.30 0.13
CA ARG A 32 10.55 12.88 -0.30
C ARG A 32 9.14 12.33 -0.38
N ILE A 33 8.29 12.70 0.57
CA ILE A 33 6.87 12.33 0.55
C ILE A 33 6.17 13.00 -0.62
N ASN A 34 6.41 14.29 -0.88
CA ASN A 34 5.85 14.99 -2.03
C ASN A 34 6.30 14.37 -3.37
N ALA A 35 7.57 14.02 -3.49
CA ALA A 35 8.09 13.31 -4.66
C ALA A 35 7.39 11.95 -4.86
N ALA A 36 7.09 11.23 -3.77
CA ALA A 36 6.35 9.96 -3.85
C ALA A 36 4.85 10.15 -4.16
N ILE A 37 4.26 11.32 -3.83
CA ILE A 37 2.89 11.68 -4.18
C ILE A 37 2.80 12.05 -5.66
N GLY A 38 3.54 13.07 -6.08
CA GLY A 38 3.43 13.65 -7.43
C GLY A 38 4.18 12.91 -8.51
N GLY A 39 5.15 12.08 -8.11
CA GLY A 39 6.09 11.48 -9.03
C GLY A 39 7.32 12.36 -9.29
N VAL A 40 8.27 11.83 -10.02
CA VAL A 40 9.52 12.49 -10.41
C VAL A 40 9.92 12.01 -11.79
N THR A 41 10.32 12.95 -12.66
CA THR A 41 10.95 12.65 -13.95
C THR A 41 12.31 13.33 -14.00
N GLU A 42 13.36 12.54 -14.08
CA GLU A 42 14.74 12.98 -14.17
C GLU A 42 15.47 12.26 -15.32
N PRO A 43 16.56 12.79 -15.86
CA PRO A 43 17.34 12.06 -16.83
C PRO A 43 17.80 10.69 -16.30
N GLY A 44 17.29 9.63 -16.90
CA GLY A 44 17.66 8.26 -16.56
C GLY A 44 16.73 7.53 -15.59
N PHE A 45 15.75 8.20 -14.96
CA PHE A 45 14.72 7.52 -14.19
C PHE A 45 13.39 8.27 -14.13
N GLU A 46 12.33 7.50 -13.89
CA GLU A 46 10.99 7.99 -13.66
C GLU A 46 10.37 7.30 -12.44
N LEU A 47 9.76 8.07 -11.54
CA LEU A 47 8.86 7.60 -10.52
C LEU A 47 7.46 8.13 -10.82
N ARG A 48 6.54 7.25 -11.17
CA ARG A 48 5.14 7.64 -11.35
C ARG A 48 4.53 8.09 -10.03
N GLY A 49 3.73 9.14 -10.07
CA GLY A 49 2.94 9.63 -8.96
C GLY A 49 1.94 8.59 -8.43
N VAL A 50 1.43 8.81 -7.23
CA VAL A 50 0.49 7.87 -6.60
C VAL A 50 -0.77 7.67 -7.42
N GLN A 51 -1.31 8.73 -8.03
CA GLN A 51 -2.49 8.67 -8.89
C GLN A 51 -2.26 7.74 -10.08
N ASP A 52 -1.16 7.91 -10.81
CA ASP A 52 -0.85 7.12 -12.00
C ASP A 52 -0.60 5.64 -11.66
N ARG A 53 0.04 5.40 -10.52
CA ARG A 53 0.27 4.01 -10.04
C ARG A 53 -1.03 3.29 -9.72
N TYR A 54 -2.02 3.98 -9.13
CA TYR A 54 -3.31 3.38 -8.80
C TYR A 54 -4.24 3.29 -10.01
N ASN A 55 -4.19 4.23 -10.93
CA ASN A 55 -4.99 4.20 -12.16
C ASN A 55 -4.79 2.90 -12.96
N ALA A 56 -3.60 2.30 -12.87
CA ALA A 56 -3.33 1.02 -13.51
C ALA A 56 -4.14 -0.15 -12.92
N TYR A 57 -4.59 -0.03 -11.66
CA TYR A 57 -5.25 -1.11 -10.91
C TYR A 57 -6.67 -0.79 -10.48
N ILE A 58 -7.12 0.47 -10.62
CA ILE A 58 -8.41 0.90 -10.07
C ILE A 58 -9.59 0.11 -10.67
N ARG A 59 -9.46 -0.31 -11.92
CA ARG A 59 -10.47 -1.15 -12.60
C ARG A 59 -10.62 -2.53 -11.97
N TRP A 60 -9.63 -3.04 -11.28
CA TRP A 60 -9.72 -4.34 -10.61
C TRP A 60 -10.75 -4.34 -9.48
N PHE A 61 -11.05 -3.18 -8.90
CA PHE A 61 -12.11 -3.05 -7.90
C PHE A 61 -13.53 -3.21 -8.47
N GLU A 62 -13.67 -3.08 -9.79
CA GLU A 62 -14.94 -3.20 -10.51
C GLU A 62 -15.14 -4.61 -11.09
N GLU A 63 -14.07 -5.41 -11.13
CA GLU A 63 -14.10 -6.77 -11.69
C GLU A 63 -14.62 -7.77 -10.65
N PRO A 64 -15.75 -8.48 -10.94
CA PRO A 64 -16.38 -9.40 -9.98
C PRO A 64 -15.51 -10.62 -9.64
N ASP A 65 -14.61 -11.00 -10.55
CA ASP A 65 -13.75 -12.17 -10.42
C ASP A 65 -12.41 -11.85 -9.74
N ILE A 66 -12.24 -10.63 -9.21
CA ILE A 66 -11.01 -10.20 -8.51
C ILE A 66 -11.33 -9.94 -7.03
N LEU A 67 -10.73 -10.71 -6.14
CA LEU A 67 -10.80 -10.43 -4.71
C LEU A 67 -9.91 -9.25 -4.33
N CYS A 68 -10.51 -8.12 -3.99
CA CYS A 68 -9.83 -6.96 -3.45
C CYS A 68 -9.92 -6.93 -1.93
N LEU A 69 -8.76 -6.90 -1.26
CA LEU A 69 -8.66 -6.80 0.20
C LEU A 69 -7.93 -5.52 0.59
N ARG A 70 -8.44 -4.82 1.60
CA ARG A 70 -7.73 -3.69 2.20
C ARG A 70 -6.66 -4.20 3.16
N PHE A 71 -5.53 -3.53 3.18
CA PHE A 71 -4.47 -3.80 4.15
C PHE A 71 -4.97 -3.66 5.60
N GLU A 72 -5.82 -2.67 5.84
CA GLU A 72 -6.46 -2.39 7.12
C GLU A 72 -7.29 -3.58 7.59
N ASP A 73 -8.13 -4.15 6.73
CA ASP A 73 -8.96 -5.31 7.05
C ASP A 73 -8.08 -6.54 7.37
N LEU A 74 -7.06 -6.79 6.54
CA LEU A 74 -6.12 -7.88 6.79
C LEU A 74 -5.38 -7.74 8.14
N ARG A 75 -5.16 -6.50 8.62
CA ARG A 75 -4.46 -6.24 9.88
C ARG A 75 -5.37 -6.20 11.08
N LEU A 76 -6.61 -5.71 10.95
CA LEU A 76 -7.53 -5.49 12.06
C LEU A 76 -8.49 -6.69 12.25
N ASP A 77 -8.79 -7.39 11.16
CA ASP A 77 -9.66 -8.58 11.13
C ASP A 77 -9.05 -9.65 10.23
N THR A 78 -7.90 -10.17 10.67
CA THR A 78 -7.09 -11.13 9.91
C THR A 78 -7.90 -12.39 9.57
N ASP A 79 -8.66 -12.93 10.49
CA ASP A 79 -9.36 -14.21 10.30
C ASP A 79 -10.47 -14.10 9.26
N ASN A 80 -11.27 -13.05 9.32
CA ASN A 80 -12.29 -12.80 8.33
C ASN A 80 -11.66 -12.54 6.95
N SER A 81 -10.53 -11.81 6.90
CA SER A 81 -9.80 -11.60 5.65
C SER A 81 -9.25 -12.90 5.06
N LEU A 82 -8.70 -13.78 5.89
CA LEU A 82 -8.24 -15.11 5.46
C LEU A 82 -9.39 -16.00 5.03
N SER A 83 -10.54 -15.91 5.71
CA SER A 83 -11.76 -16.62 5.32
C SER A 83 -12.26 -16.18 3.94
N LYS A 84 -12.24 -14.87 3.65
CA LYS A 84 -12.60 -14.34 2.32
C LYS A 84 -11.63 -14.84 1.23
N ILE A 85 -10.34 -14.97 1.54
CA ILE A 85 -9.36 -15.55 0.61
C ILE A 85 -9.71 -17.02 0.32
N LEU A 86 -10.05 -17.81 1.35
CA LEU A 86 -10.46 -19.20 1.15
C LEU A 86 -11.74 -19.29 0.34
N ASP A 87 -12.77 -18.48 0.62
CA ASP A 87 -14.01 -18.44 -0.16
C ASP A 87 -13.73 -18.17 -1.64
N TYR A 88 -12.87 -17.19 -1.92
CA TYR A 88 -12.47 -16.85 -3.27
C TYR A 88 -11.74 -18.02 -3.96
N LEU A 89 -10.78 -18.64 -3.29
CA LEU A 89 -10.04 -19.79 -3.83
C LEU A 89 -10.96 -21.00 -4.06
N GLU A 90 -11.96 -21.22 -3.19
CA GLU A 90 -12.96 -22.28 -3.34
C GLU A 90 -13.89 -22.06 -4.53
N LEU A 91 -14.23 -20.80 -4.84
CA LEU A 91 -14.97 -20.44 -6.05
C LEU A 91 -14.14 -20.75 -7.30
N GLU A 92 -12.82 -20.53 -7.25
CA GLU A 92 -11.87 -20.86 -8.32
C GLU A 92 -11.52 -22.38 -8.40
N GLY A 93 -12.17 -23.20 -7.61
CA GLY A 93 -12.02 -24.66 -7.65
C GLY A 93 -11.01 -25.25 -6.68
N PHE A 94 -10.34 -24.43 -5.87
CA PHE A 94 -9.48 -24.95 -4.80
C PHE A 94 -10.32 -25.68 -3.75
N ARG A 95 -9.82 -26.84 -3.28
CA ARG A 95 -10.47 -27.60 -2.20
C ARG A 95 -9.40 -27.99 -1.19
N PRO A 96 -9.39 -27.36 0.01
CA PRO A 96 -8.46 -27.77 1.06
C PRO A 96 -8.78 -29.19 1.54
N GLU A 97 -7.74 -29.96 1.86
CA GLU A 97 -7.88 -31.33 2.43
C GLU A 97 -8.19 -31.31 3.94
N ILE A 98 -8.20 -30.14 4.55
CA ILE A 98 -8.44 -29.90 5.97
C ILE A 98 -9.70 -29.06 6.14
N ASP A 99 -10.30 -29.09 7.34
CA ASP A 99 -11.46 -28.26 7.62
C ASP A 99 -11.12 -26.76 7.57
N ARG A 100 -12.16 -25.94 7.46
CA ARG A 100 -12.04 -24.50 7.24
C ARG A 100 -11.26 -23.79 8.38
N ASP A 101 -11.54 -24.14 9.62
CA ASP A 101 -10.89 -23.52 10.78
C ASP A 101 -9.41 -23.86 10.80
N GLN A 102 -9.06 -25.09 10.48
CA GLN A 102 -7.67 -25.52 10.33
C GLN A 102 -6.98 -24.79 9.15
N ALA A 103 -7.69 -24.59 8.03
CA ALA A 103 -7.14 -23.86 6.90
C ALA A 103 -6.85 -22.39 7.25
N VAL A 104 -7.78 -21.68 7.91
CA VAL A 104 -7.57 -20.30 8.41
C VAL A 104 -6.40 -20.24 9.38
N ASN A 105 -6.32 -21.17 10.34
CA ASN A 105 -5.23 -21.22 11.32
C ASN A 105 -3.87 -21.49 10.65
N THR A 106 -3.83 -22.32 9.61
CA THR A 106 -2.63 -22.60 8.83
C THR A 106 -2.15 -21.35 8.10
N LEU A 107 -3.06 -20.66 7.41
CA LEU A 107 -2.75 -19.39 6.73
C LEU A 107 -2.26 -18.32 7.72
N ARG A 108 -2.92 -18.18 8.88
CA ARG A 108 -2.50 -17.27 9.94
C ARG A 108 -1.09 -17.57 10.42
N SER A 109 -0.78 -18.83 10.66
CA SER A 109 0.53 -19.28 11.15
C SER A 109 1.65 -19.02 10.15
N ALA A 110 1.32 -19.00 8.85
CA ALA A 110 2.27 -18.70 7.78
C ALA A 110 2.63 -17.20 7.70
N ILE A 111 1.81 -16.31 8.28
CA ILE A 111 2.09 -14.87 8.32
C ILE A 111 3.28 -14.61 9.24
N ASN A 112 4.43 -14.33 8.65
CA ASN A 112 5.66 -14.05 9.39
C ASN A 112 6.33 -12.76 8.90
N PRO A 113 5.96 -11.60 9.45
CA PRO A 113 6.54 -10.31 9.07
C PRO A 113 8.06 -10.25 9.22
N LYS A 114 8.63 -10.96 10.20
CA LYS A 114 10.09 -10.99 10.46
C LYS A 114 10.90 -11.60 9.32
N LYS A 115 10.28 -12.42 8.48
CA LYS A 115 10.91 -13.00 7.29
C LYS A 115 10.85 -12.07 6.06
N SER A 116 10.10 -10.99 6.12
CA SER A 116 9.97 -10.04 5.01
C SER A 116 11.05 -8.96 5.09
N GLY A 117 11.90 -8.89 4.07
CA GLY A 117 12.91 -7.82 3.95
C GLY A 117 12.33 -6.42 3.77
N THR A 118 11.03 -6.30 3.50
CA THR A 118 10.34 -5.03 3.29
C THR A 118 9.43 -4.64 4.46
N PHE A 119 9.31 -5.50 5.48
CA PHE A 119 8.45 -5.21 6.63
C PHE A 119 9.07 -4.13 7.52
N ARG A 120 8.31 -3.06 7.77
CA ARG A 120 8.73 -1.97 8.67
C ARG A 120 7.90 -1.91 9.95
N LYS A 121 6.64 -1.53 9.85
CA LYS A 121 5.74 -1.36 11.01
C LYS A 121 4.44 -2.14 10.89
N GLY A 122 3.90 -2.28 9.67
CA GLY A 122 2.63 -2.96 9.43
C GLY A 122 1.45 -2.36 10.20
N LYS A 123 1.47 -1.05 10.50
CA LYS A 123 0.44 -0.33 11.27
C LYS A 123 -0.42 0.51 10.33
N PRO A 124 -1.74 0.26 10.26
CA PRO A 124 -2.68 1.16 9.58
C PRO A 124 -2.61 2.59 10.14
N GLY A 125 -2.86 3.58 9.29
CA GLY A 125 -2.89 4.99 9.70
C GLY A 125 -1.52 5.61 10.02
N ASN A 126 -0.42 4.87 9.89
CA ASN A 126 0.93 5.37 10.23
C ASN A 126 1.37 6.60 9.40
N TRP A 127 0.70 6.91 8.31
CA TRP A 127 0.99 8.10 7.51
C TRP A 127 0.79 9.40 8.30
N ARG A 128 -0.16 9.43 9.27
CA ARG A 128 -0.44 10.58 10.11
C ARG A 128 0.76 11.03 10.96
N ASP A 129 1.66 10.12 11.29
CA ASP A 129 2.89 10.42 12.04
C ASP A 129 3.98 11.06 11.15
N HIS A 130 3.76 11.14 9.83
CA HIS A 130 4.78 11.52 8.87
C HIS A 130 4.38 12.63 7.91
N PHE A 131 3.10 12.73 7.56
CA PHE A 131 2.61 13.79 6.68
C PHE A 131 2.55 15.10 7.43
N THR A 132 3.06 16.15 6.81
CA THR A 132 2.82 17.54 7.21
C THR A 132 1.54 18.04 6.53
N GLN A 133 1.06 19.23 6.94
CA GLN A 133 -0.06 19.86 6.25
C GLN A 133 0.24 20.08 4.75
N ARG A 134 1.47 20.46 4.42
CA ARG A 134 1.90 20.60 3.01
C ARG A 134 1.78 19.30 2.22
N ASN A 135 2.11 18.16 2.81
CA ASN A 135 1.93 16.86 2.16
C ASN A 135 0.45 16.53 1.94
N ILE A 136 -0.42 16.86 2.91
CA ILE A 136 -1.86 16.66 2.81
C ILE A 136 -2.45 17.52 1.69
N ASP A 137 -2.13 18.81 1.67
CA ASP A 137 -2.62 19.75 0.66
C ASP A 137 -2.15 19.34 -0.74
N TYR A 138 -0.89 18.98 -0.87
CA TYR A 138 -0.33 18.50 -2.13
C TYR A 138 -0.95 17.16 -2.59
N PHE A 139 -1.25 16.25 -1.65
CA PHE A 139 -1.96 15.01 -2.00
C PHE A 139 -3.38 15.31 -2.50
N LYS A 140 -4.11 16.21 -1.84
CA LYS A 140 -5.46 16.62 -2.26
C LYS A 140 -5.46 17.25 -3.65
N GLU A 141 -4.47 18.09 -3.95
CA GLU A 141 -4.30 18.71 -5.26
C GLU A 141 -3.98 17.69 -6.35
N THR A 142 -3.11 16.73 -6.04
CA THR A 142 -2.52 15.82 -7.04
C THR A 142 -3.34 14.55 -7.23
N ALA A 143 -3.94 14.03 -6.16
CA ALA A 143 -4.59 12.72 -6.12
C ALA A 143 -5.78 12.67 -5.13
N GLY A 144 -6.47 13.80 -4.91
CA GLY A 144 -7.53 13.90 -3.92
C GLY A 144 -8.68 12.92 -4.13
N ASP A 145 -9.10 12.73 -5.37
CA ASP A 145 -10.17 11.80 -5.74
C ASP A 145 -9.81 10.33 -5.46
N LEU A 146 -8.51 10.01 -5.40
CA LEU A 146 -8.07 8.63 -5.24
C LEU A 146 -8.58 8.00 -3.93
N LEU A 147 -8.52 8.74 -2.81
CA LEU A 147 -8.99 8.21 -1.52
C LEU A 147 -10.51 8.06 -1.48
N ILE A 148 -11.24 8.96 -2.15
CA ILE A 148 -12.70 8.91 -2.29
C ILE A 148 -13.08 7.70 -3.16
N ASN A 149 -12.46 7.55 -4.33
CA ASN A 149 -12.72 6.44 -5.25
C ASN A 149 -12.37 5.08 -4.65
N LEU A 150 -11.34 5.02 -3.79
CA LEU A 150 -10.97 3.81 -3.05
C LEU A 150 -11.80 3.62 -1.77
N GLY A 151 -12.72 4.54 -1.43
CA GLY A 151 -13.59 4.47 -0.26
C GLY A 151 -12.86 4.58 1.08
N TYR A 152 -11.71 5.27 1.10
CA TYR A 152 -11.02 5.64 2.34
C TYR A 152 -11.56 6.91 2.96
N GLU A 153 -12.01 7.86 2.13
CA GLU A 153 -12.59 9.13 2.53
C GLU A 153 -13.92 9.36 1.81
N GLN A 154 -14.80 10.17 2.38
CA GLN A 154 -16.11 10.49 1.80
C GLN A 154 -16.07 11.78 0.97
N ASP A 155 -15.19 12.68 1.33
CA ASP A 155 -15.02 13.99 0.70
C ASP A 155 -13.59 14.52 0.95
N TYR A 156 -13.34 15.79 0.67
CA TYR A 156 -12.05 16.45 0.85
C TYR A 156 -11.79 17.02 2.25
N SER A 157 -12.63 16.74 3.25
CA SER A 157 -12.50 17.33 4.59
C SER A 157 -11.47 16.65 5.50
N TRP A 158 -10.86 15.55 5.03
CA TRP A 158 -9.83 14.78 5.79
C TRP A 158 -8.52 15.51 5.95
#